data_dd13dc1f141d14c1e121ff12b98ef2a9
#
_entry.id   dd13dc1f141d14c1e121ff12b98ef2a9
#
_cell.length_a   1.000
_cell.length_b   1.000
_cell.length_c   1.000
_cell.angle_alpha   90.00
_cell.angle_beta   90.00
_cell.angle_gamma   90.00
#
_symmetry.space_group_name_H-M   'P 1'
#
loop_
_entity.id
_entity.type
_entity.pdbx_description
1 polymer ?
#
loop_
_entity_poly.entity_id
_entity_poly.type
_entity_poly.pdbx_seq_one_letter_code
_entity_poly.pdbx_strand_id
1 'polypeptide(L)'
;MTDALFLLDTEHDDVPVNSDELNAGWKLTLPQSVRRHAIQAMRLKDGDELQLSDGKGLRIHAVLRDAQQGIAEVSSFGKEPQPTTKLALIQALAKTGHDEQAIDTATQIGVDEVIPWQADRSIAKWKAGRTDKKWRQV
;
A
#
# COMPACT_ATOMS: atom_id res chain seq x y z
N MET A 1 -5.87 -18.36 -9.07
CA MET A 1 -6.20 -17.43 -7.95
C MET A 1 -5.05 -16.43 -7.85
N THR A 2 -5.32 -15.17 -7.69
CA THR A 2 -4.26 -14.17 -7.58
C THR A 2 -3.82 -14.11 -6.12
N ASP A 3 -2.51 -14.19 -5.87
CA ASP A 3 -1.96 -14.09 -4.51
C ASP A 3 -2.26 -12.72 -3.89
N ALA A 4 -2.51 -12.71 -2.59
CA ALA A 4 -2.82 -11.47 -1.89
C ALA A 4 -1.60 -10.54 -1.90
N LEU A 5 -1.83 -9.27 -2.28
CA LEU A 5 -0.81 -8.23 -2.30
C LEU A 5 -0.91 -7.36 -1.03
N PHE A 6 0.21 -7.16 -0.38
CA PHE A 6 0.33 -6.31 0.81
C PHE A 6 1.33 -5.18 0.56
N LEU A 7 0.96 -3.99 1.00
CA LEU A 7 1.84 -2.82 0.93
C LEU A 7 2.79 -2.81 2.14
N LEU A 8 4.07 -2.64 1.85
CA LEU A 8 5.09 -2.36 2.86
C LEU A 8 5.13 -0.86 3.12
N ASP A 9 4.91 -0.44 4.35
CA ASP A 9 5.11 0.96 4.75
C ASP A 9 6.60 1.20 5.01
N THR A 10 7.31 1.62 3.97
CA THR A 10 8.77 1.85 4.05
C THR A 10 9.16 3.04 4.93
N GLU A 11 8.20 3.85 5.37
CA GLU A 11 8.45 4.98 6.27
C GLU A 11 8.30 4.58 7.76
N HIS A 12 7.50 3.56 8.05
CA HIS A 12 7.16 3.18 9.42
C HIS A 12 7.51 1.71 9.75
N ASP A 13 7.76 0.90 8.74
CA ASP A 13 8.12 -0.50 8.91
C ASP A 13 9.65 -0.66 8.81
N ASP A 14 10.27 -1.24 9.83
CA ASP A 14 11.69 -1.65 9.84
C ASP A 14 11.96 -2.85 8.89
N VAL A 15 11.50 -2.74 7.65
CA VAL A 15 11.83 -3.74 6.64
C VAL A 15 12.97 -3.18 5.80
N PRO A 16 14.17 -3.73 5.91
CA PRO A 16 15.25 -3.39 5.02
C PRO A 16 14.98 -4.00 3.65
N VAL A 17 14.04 -3.42 2.91
CA VAL A 17 13.79 -3.81 1.53
C VAL A 17 14.62 -2.90 0.63
N ASN A 18 15.91 -3.07 0.71
CA ASN A 18 16.79 -2.58 -0.33
C ASN A 18 16.76 -3.60 -1.48
N SER A 19 16.22 -3.18 -2.62
CA SER A 19 16.13 -4.05 -3.81
C SER A 19 17.48 -4.66 -4.21
N ASP A 20 18.58 -4.02 -3.83
CA ASP A 20 19.94 -4.47 -4.15
C ASP A 20 20.44 -5.60 -3.24
N GLU A 21 19.77 -5.82 -2.12
CA GLU A 21 20.12 -6.86 -1.14
C GLU A 21 19.16 -8.07 -1.18
N LEU A 22 18.06 -7.98 -1.94
CA LEU A 22 17.12 -9.08 -2.07
C LEU A 22 17.70 -10.23 -2.89
N ASN A 23 17.53 -11.44 -2.39
CA ASN A 23 17.88 -12.68 -3.09
C ASN A 23 16.73 -13.68 -2.96
N ALA A 24 16.54 -14.51 -3.98
CA ALA A 24 15.63 -15.64 -3.89
C ALA A 24 16.10 -16.60 -2.78
N GLY A 25 15.17 -17.09 -1.97
CA GLY A 25 15.45 -17.88 -0.77
C GLY A 25 15.71 -17.06 0.49
N TRP A 26 15.76 -15.73 0.40
CA TRP A 26 15.94 -14.89 1.58
C TRP A 26 14.69 -14.92 2.45
N LYS A 27 14.88 -15.04 3.74
CA LYS A 27 13.80 -15.01 4.74
C LYS A 27 13.66 -13.61 5.28
N LEU A 28 12.46 -13.09 5.20
CA LEU A 28 12.10 -11.79 5.77
C LEU A 28 11.02 -11.95 6.83
N THR A 29 11.09 -11.12 7.86
CA THR A 29 10.01 -11.02 8.84
C THR A 29 8.99 -10.01 8.35
N LEU A 30 7.75 -10.45 8.20
CA LEU A 30 6.65 -9.56 7.77
C LEU A 30 6.41 -8.47 8.82
N PRO A 31 6.24 -7.21 8.41
CA PRO A 31 5.84 -6.13 9.32
C PRO A 31 4.55 -6.44 10.06
N GLN A 32 4.37 -5.84 11.23
CA GLN A 32 3.18 -6.08 12.04
C GLN A 32 1.88 -5.72 11.32
N SER A 33 1.88 -4.68 10.50
CA SER A 33 0.75 -4.28 9.64
C SER A 33 0.35 -5.39 8.69
N VAL A 34 1.33 -5.95 7.96
CA VAL A 34 1.13 -7.06 7.03
C VAL A 34 0.73 -8.33 7.77
N ARG A 35 1.38 -8.68 8.88
CA ARG A 35 1.03 -9.87 9.70
C ARG A 35 -0.41 -9.83 10.16
N ARG A 36 -0.87 -8.68 10.66
CA ARG A 36 -2.26 -8.51 11.10
C ARG A 36 -3.23 -8.78 9.96
N HIS A 37 -2.96 -8.27 8.79
CA HIS A 37 -3.84 -8.46 7.64
C HIS A 37 -3.73 -9.87 7.04
N ALA A 38 -2.53 -10.32 6.72
CA ALA A 38 -2.29 -11.60 6.06
C ALA A 38 -2.67 -12.80 6.95
N ILE A 39 -2.22 -12.78 8.21
CA ILE A 39 -2.33 -13.94 9.10
C ILE A 39 -3.61 -13.88 9.92
N GLN A 40 -3.92 -12.75 10.54
CA GLN A 40 -5.09 -12.66 11.44
C GLN A 40 -6.41 -12.47 10.68
N ALA A 41 -6.44 -11.61 9.66
CA ALA A 41 -7.66 -11.33 8.90
C ALA A 41 -7.88 -12.34 7.77
N MET A 42 -6.89 -12.55 6.91
CA MET A 42 -7.00 -13.46 5.76
C MET A 42 -6.70 -14.93 6.10
N ARG A 43 -6.11 -15.20 7.27
CA ARG A 43 -5.78 -16.54 7.76
C ARG A 43 -4.83 -17.32 6.86
N LEU A 44 -3.85 -16.65 6.26
CA LEU A 44 -2.80 -17.31 5.52
C LEU A 44 -2.01 -18.24 6.43
N LYS A 45 -1.61 -19.39 5.88
CA LYS A 45 -0.92 -20.48 6.57
C LYS A 45 0.46 -20.71 5.97
N ASP A 46 1.24 -21.53 6.64
CA ASP A 46 2.51 -22.00 6.11
C ASP A 46 2.33 -22.67 4.75
N GLY A 47 3.11 -22.24 3.77
CA GLY A 47 3.03 -22.66 2.38
C GLY A 47 2.18 -21.77 1.48
N ASP A 48 1.38 -20.86 2.02
CA ASP A 48 0.61 -19.92 1.22
C ASP A 48 1.51 -18.87 0.57
N GLU A 49 1.18 -18.50 -0.65
CA GLU A 49 1.88 -17.47 -1.42
C GLU A 49 1.29 -16.10 -1.14
N LEU A 50 2.16 -15.10 -1.14
CA LEU A 50 1.78 -13.71 -0.97
C LEU A 50 2.70 -12.80 -1.78
N GLN A 51 2.23 -11.61 -2.06
CA GLN A 51 3.00 -10.57 -2.72
C GLN A 51 3.19 -9.38 -1.78
N LEU A 52 4.36 -8.75 -1.86
CA LEU A 52 4.68 -7.53 -1.14
C LEU A 52 5.09 -6.45 -2.15
N SER A 53 4.71 -5.21 -1.89
CA SER A 53 5.12 -4.06 -2.70
C SER A 53 5.52 -2.90 -1.80
N ASP A 54 6.51 -2.12 -2.23
CA ASP A 54 6.90 -0.87 -1.59
C ASP A 54 6.09 0.35 -2.07
N GLY A 55 5.16 0.13 -3.00
CA GLY A 55 4.42 1.21 -3.66
C GLY A 55 5.25 2.07 -4.62
N LYS A 56 6.53 1.73 -4.83
CA LYS A 56 7.49 2.49 -5.66
C LYS A 56 8.02 1.68 -6.84
N GLY A 57 7.36 0.56 -7.13
CA GLY A 57 7.68 -0.33 -8.26
C GLY A 57 8.31 -1.67 -7.87
N LEU A 58 8.76 -1.85 -6.64
CA LEU A 58 9.24 -3.14 -6.18
C LEU A 58 8.06 -4.08 -5.94
N ARG A 59 8.14 -5.28 -6.50
CA ARG A 59 7.23 -6.39 -6.24
C ARG A 59 8.00 -7.62 -5.83
N ILE A 60 7.63 -8.19 -4.71
CA ILE A 60 8.23 -9.39 -4.14
C ILE A 60 7.16 -10.47 -4.09
N HIS A 61 7.47 -11.64 -4.63
CA HIS A 61 6.70 -12.86 -4.44
C HIS A 61 7.35 -13.66 -3.32
N ALA A 62 6.58 -14.09 -2.36
CA ALA A 62 7.08 -14.81 -1.20
C ALA A 62 6.13 -15.94 -0.78
N VAL A 63 6.67 -16.92 -0.09
CA VAL A 63 5.93 -18.03 0.50
C VAL A 63 6.00 -17.91 2.02
N LEU A 64 4.87 -17.94 2.68
CA LEU A 64 4.81 -17.93 4.13
C LEU A 64 5.40 -19.23 4.68
N ARG A 65 6.47 -19.14 5.46
CA ARG A 65 7.17 -20.31 6.02
C ARG A 65 6.87 -20.54 7.49
N ASP A 66 6.57 -19.49 8.21
CA ASP A 66 6.16 -19.56 9.62
C ASP A 66 5.12 -18.47 9.88
N ALA A 67 3.85 -18.84 9.84
CA ALA A 67 2.74 -17.92 10.09
C ALA A 67 2.73 -17.42 11.56
N GLN A 68 3.19 -18.21 12.50
CA GLN A 68 3.23 -17.84 13.91
C GLN A 68 4.25 -16.71 14.16
N GLN A 69 5.43 -16.82 13.57
CA GLN A 69 6.48 -15.80 13.67
C GLN A 69 6.38 -14.72 12.57
N GLY A 70 5.57 -14.95 11.54
CA GLY A 70 5.43 -14.05 10.40
C GLY A 70 6.65 -14.05 9.49
N ILE A 71 7.27 -15.21 9.28
CA ILE A 71 8.44 -15.37 8.42
C ILE A 71 7.99 -15.80 7.03
N ALA A 72 8.40 -15.04 6.02
CA ALA A 72 8.19 -15.35 4.61
C ALA A 72 9.53 -15.51 3.90
N GLU A 73 9.57 -16.40 2.91
CA GLU A 73 10.75 -16.65 2.07
C GLU A 73 10.52 -16.10 0.68
N VAL A 74 11.42 -15.27 0.21
CA VAL A 74 11.35 -14.66 -1.13
C VAL A 74 11.54 -15.74 -2.19
N SER A 75 10.55 -15.91 -3.06
CA SER A 75 10.65 -16.80 -4.22
C SER A 75 11.16 -16.08 -5.46
N SER A 76 10.70 -14.86 -5.69
CA SER A 76 11.16 -13.98 -6.76
C SER A 76 10.88 -12.52 -6.42
N PHE A 77 11.55 -11.62 -7.11
CA PHE A 77 11.27 -10.19 -7.00
C PHE A 77 11.61 -9.49 -8.31
N GLY A 78 11.02 -8.34 -8.52
CA GLY A 78 11.27 -7.52 -9.70
C GLY A 78 10.87 -6.08 -9.47
N LYS A 79 11.37 -5.20 -10.34
CA LYS A 79 10.98 -3.79 -10.35
C LYS A 79 10.09 -3.54 -11.55
N GLU A 80 8.85 -3.19 -11.28
CA GLU A 80 7.89 -2.83 -12.32
C GLU A 80 8.27 -1.46 -12.91
N PRO A 81 8.19 -1.29 -14.24
CA PRO A 81 8.46 -0.01 -14.86
C PRO A 81 7.45 1.02 -14.37
N GLN A 82 7.93 2.19 -14.01
CA GLN A 82 7.06 3.30 -13.66
C GLN A 82 6.42 3.89 -14.92
N PRO A 83 5.14 4.26 -14.89
CA PRO A 83 4.51 4.93 -16.02
C PRO A 83 5.22 6.25 -16.32
N THR A 84 5.42 6.53 -17.60
CA THR A 84 6.04 7.78 -18.05
C THR A 84 5.11 8.98 -17.88
N THR A 85 3.80 8.75 -17.95
CA THR A 85 2.76 9.77 -17.73
C THR A 85 2.17 9.58 -16.36
N LYS A 86 2.18 10.63 -15.56
CA LYS A 86 1.56 10.67 -14.25
C LYS A 86 0.21 11.37 -14.30
N LEU A 87 -0.74 10.84 -13.56
CA LEU A 87 -2.09 11.40 -13.44
C LEU A 87 -2.24 12.05 -12.06
N ALA A 88 -2.67 13.32 -12.05
CA ALA A 88 -2.99 14.04 -10.83
C ALA A 88 -4.49 14.35 -10.78
N LEU A 89 -5.12 14.05 -9.66
CA LEU A 89 -6.50 14.46 -9.35
C LEU A 89 -6.47 15.74 -8.52
N ILE A 90 -7.02 16.83 -9.05
CA ILE A 90 -7.29 18.03 -8.25
C ILE A 90 -8.70 17.88 -7.69
N GLN A 91 -8.80 17.52 -6.41
CA GLN A 91 -10.08 17.20 -5.76
C GLN A 91 -10.54 18.35 -4.88
N ALA A 92 -11.71 18.90 -5.20
CA ALA A 92 -12.39 19.86 -4.34
C ALA A 92 -12.89 19.20 -3.05
N LEU A 93 -12.81 19.92 -1.93
CA LEU A 93 -13.41 19.46 -0.68
C LEU A 93 -14.94 19.35 -0.85
N ALA A 94 -15.48 18.19 -0.52
CA ALA A 94 -16.89 17.91 -0.60
C ALA A 94 -17.47 17.55 0.77
N LYS A 95 -18.78 17.58 0.88
CA LYS A 95 -19.50 17.14 2.08
C LYS A 95 -19.71 15.63 2.06
N THR A 96 -19.92 15.06 3.22
CA THR A 96 -20.44 13.69 3.42
C THR A 96 -19.56 12.58 2.82
N GLY A 97 -18.25 12.81 2.68
CA GLY A 97 -17.32 11.78 2.22
C GLY A 97 -17.28 11.59 0.70
N HIS A 98 -17.90 12.46 -0.09
CA HIS A 98 -17.84 12.35 -1.54
C HIS A 98 -16.42 12.58 -2.11
N ASP A 99 -15.63 13.42 -1.46
CA ASP A 99 -14.22 13.62 -1.78
C ASP A 99 -13.40 12.37 -1.45
N GLU A 100 -13.62 11.76 -0.29
CA GLU A 100 -12.98 10.51 0.11
C GLU A 100 -13.31 9.38 -0.89
N GLN A 101 -14.57 9.26 -1.31
CA GLN A 101 -14.98 8.28 -2.32
C GLN A 101 -14.35 8.55 -3.70
N ALA A 102 -14.23 9.81 -4.10
CA ALA A 102 -13.58 10.18 -5.36
C ALA A 102 -12.09 9.79 -5.36
N ILE A 103 -11.41 10.01 -4.23
CA ILE A 103 -10.00 9.65 -4.05
C ILE A 103 -9.83 8.14 -4.09
N ASP A 104 -10.65 7.39 -3.36
CA ASP A 104 -10.61 5.92 -3.35
C ASP A 104 -10.79 5.37 -4.77
N THR A 105 -11.81 5.84 -5.49
CA THR A 105 -12.05 5.43 -6.88
C THR A 105 -10.89 5.80 -7.82
N ALA A 106 -10.37 7.03 -7.70
CA ALA A 106 -9.25 7.49 -8.52
C ALA A 106 -7.97 6.68 -8.24
N THR A 107 -7.74 6.31 -6.98
CA THR A 107 -6.62 5.46 -6.59
C THR A 107 -6.76 4.06 -7.20
N GLN A 108 -7.95 3.48 -7.22
CA GLN A 108 -8.20 2.18 -7.84
C GLN A 108 -7.92 2.16 -9.35
N ILE A 109 -8.10 3.26 -10.04
CA ILE A 109 -7.80 3.39 -11.48
C ILE A 109 -6.39 3.91 -11.78
N GLY A 110 -5.57 4.13 -10.75
CA GLY A 110 -4.15 4.41 -10.89
C GLY A 110 -3.75 5.88 -10.91
N VAL A 111 -4.46 6.76 -10.20
CA VAL A 111 -3.98 8.13 -10.00
C VAL A 111 -2.68 8.13 -9.17
N ASP A 112 -1.70 8.94 -9.58
CA ASP A 112 -0.41 9.03 -8.91
C ASP A 112 -0.38 10.08 -7.80
N GLU A 113 -1.21 11.11 -7.91
CA GLU A 113 -1.21 12.25 -7.00
C GLU A 113 -2.62 12.79 -6.78
N VAL A 114 -2.91 13.18 -5.55
CA VAL A 114 -4.17 13.88 -5.21
C VAL A 114 -3.83 15.24 -4.61
N ILE A 115 -4.33 16.30 -5.25
CA ILE A 115 -4.11 17.68 -4.83
C ILE A 115 -5.43 18.21 -4.25
N PRO A 116 -5.47 18.55 -2.95
CA PRO A 116 -6.66 19.11 -2.35
C PRO A 116 -6.91 20.54 -2.84
N TRP A 117 -8.16 20.86 -3.13
CA TRP A 117 -8.57 22.21 -3.49
C TRP A 117 -9.75 22.68 -2.62
N GLN A 118 -9.59 23.85 -2.03
CA GLN A 118 -10.66 24.49 -1.29
C GLN A 118 -11.07 25.79 -2.00
N ALA A 119 -12.28 25.81 -2.56
CA ALA A 119 -12.84 27.01 -3.16
C ALA A 119 -13.28 28.02 -2.08
N ASP A 120 -13.25 29.32 -2.40
CA ASP A 120 -13.61 30.40 -1.46
C ASP A 120 -15.02 30.24 -0.90
N ARG A 121 -15.95 29.80 -1.73
CA ARG A 121 -17.35 29.57 -1.36
C ARG A 121 -17.64 28.13 -0.96
N SER A 122 -16.63 27.30 -0.75
CA SER A 122 -16.81 25.92 -0.31
C SER A 122 -17.35 25.88 1.12
N ILE A 123 -18.38 25.07 1.33
CA ILE A 123 -18.93 24.82 2.68
C ILE A 123 -17.97 23.90 3.46
N ALA A 124 -17.38 22.92 2.78
CA ALA A 124 -16.34 22.08 3.38
C ALA A 124 -15.05 22.88 3.50
N LYS A 125 -14.42 22.81 4.66
CA LYS A 125 -13.15 23.50 4.95
C LYS A 125 -12.06 22.49 5.30
N TRP A 126 -10.86 22.75 4.81
CA TRP A 126 -9.69 21.96 5.18
C TRP A 126 -9.40 22.12 6.66
N LYS A 127 -9.24 21.02 7.35
CA LYS A 127 -8.84 20.96 8.76
C LYS A 127 -7.55 20.18 8.85
N ALA A 128 -6.44 20.89 9.07
CA ALA A 128 -5.13 20.28 9.21
C ALA A 128 -5.12 19.20 10.31
N GLY A 129 -4.42 18.11 10.05
CA GLY A 129 -4.37 16.96 10.96
C GLY A 129 -5.62 16.09 11.01
N ARG A 130 -6.72 16.52 10.39
CA ARG A 130 -7.98 15.76 10.33
C ARG A 130 -8.36 15.39 8.90
N THR A 131 -8.42 16.35 8.00
CA THR A 131 -8.83 16.11 6.60
C THR A 131 -7.76 15.33 5.85
N ASP A 132 -6.51 15.72 6.00
CA ASP A 132 -5.37 15.01 5.44
C ASP A 132 -5.26 13.56 5.94
N LYS A 133 -5.46 13.36 7.25
CA LYS A 133 -5.50 12.01 7.83
C LYS A 133 -6.60 11.14 7.21
N LYS A 134 -7.79 11.69 7.03
CA LYS A 134 -8.90 10.96 6.41
C LYS A 134 -8.59 10.59 4.96
N TRP A 135 -8.07 11.52 4.18
CA TRP A 135 -7.74 11.29 2.78
C TRP A 135 -6.62 10.27 2.57
N ARG A 136 -5.71 10.13 3.53
CA ARG A 136 -4.65 9.10 3.51
C ARG A 136 -5.12 7.71 3.92
N GLN A 137 -6.32 7.59 4.49
CA GLN A 137 -6.87 6.32 4.97
C GLN A 137 -7.76 5.60 3.96
N VAL A 138 -8.11 6.27 2.87
CA VAL A 138 -8.95 5.72 1.79
C VAL A 138 -8.15 5.08 0.67
#